data_49647ce42a285afb25f7edaaf530f25a
#
_entry.id   49647ce42a285afb25f7edaaf530f25a
#
_cell.length_a   1.000
_cell.length_b   1.000
_cell.length_c   1.000
_cell.angle_alpha   90.00
_cell.angle_beta   90.00
_cell.angle_gamma   90.00
#
_symmetry.space_group_name_H-M   'P 1'
#
loop_
_entity.id
_entity.type
_entity.pdbx_description
1 polymer ?
#
loop_
_entity_poly.entity_id
_entity_poly.type
_entity_poly.pdbx_seq_one_letter_code
_entity_poly.pdbx_strand_id
1 'polypeptide(L)'
;MKNNISIIAEIGSVHDGSFGNAINLVSLAKECGADCVKFQTHIPHAETLKNAPAPDYFQGEPRYEYFERTSFSLKQWKELKLVCDNHNIEFISSPFSLEAVDLLEEVGVSKYKIPSGEVTNLPMIELIASTKKPIFLSSGMSTWNELDQTINKILNYHNNIVVMQCTSEYPCRNENVGLNIINQMKKR
;
A
#
# COMPACT_ATOMS: atom_id res chain seq x y z
N MET A 1 16.42 -17.49 18.33
CA MET A 1 15.20 -16.77 17.94
C MET A 1 14.93 -17.10 16.49
N LYS A 2 13.80 -17.72 16.15
CA LYS A 2 13.40 -17.86 14.72
C LYS A 2 13.09 -16.44 14.23
N ASN A 3 13.90 -15.92 13.33
CA ASN A 3 13.52 -14.71 12.58
C ASN A 3 12.33 -15.09 11.71
N ASN A 4 11.13 -14.82 12.17
CA ASN A 4 9.94 -15.00 11.35
C ASN A 4 9.96 -13.87 10.31
N ILE A 5 10.17 -14.25 9.06
CA ILE A 5 9.98 -13.36 7.90
C ILE A 5 8.48 -13.30 7.63
N SER A 6 7.90 -12.10 7.61
CA SER A 6 6.51 -11.91 7.20
C SER A 6 6.42 -11.73 5.68
N ILE A 7 5.56 -12.51 5.06
CA ILE A 7 5.30 -12.46 3.61
C ILE A 7 3.99 -11.73 3.37
N ILE A 8 4.07 -10.59 2.65
CA ILE A 8 2.91 -9.80 2.25
C ILE A 8 2.63 -10.09 0.78
N ALA A 9 1.49 -10.71 0.51
CA ALA A 9 1.00 -10.90 -0.86
C ALA A 9 0.40 -9.58 -1.38
N GLU A 10 0.99 -9.04 -2.45
CA GLU A 10 0.48 -7.84 -3.13
C GLU A 10 -0.67 -8.22 -4.05
N ILE A 11 -1.90 -7.96 -3.61
CA ILE A 11 -3.09 -8.10 -4.46
C ILE A 11 -3.25 -6.85 -5.33
N GLY A 12 -2.93 -5.67 -4.75
CA GLY A 12 -3.06 -4.40 -5.47
C GLY A 12 -4.44 -4.23 -6.08
N SER A 13 -4.50 -4.04 -7.40
CA SER A 13 -5.73 -3.94 -8.18
C SER A 13 -5.92 -5.09 -9.19
N VAL A 14 -5.18 -6.22 -9.03
CA VAL A 14 -5.30 -7.37 -9.98
C VAL A 14 -6.65 -8.10 -9.90
N HIS A 15 -7.48 -7.77 -8.90
CA HIS A 15 -8.89 -8.21 -8.85
C HIS A 15 -9.74 -7.59 -9.96
N ASP A 16 -9.24 -6.56 -10.63
CA ASP A 16 -9.83 -5.91 -11.81
C ASP A 16 -11.30 -5.45 -11.58
N GLY A 17 -11.60 -4.95 -10.38
CA GLY A 17 -12.95 -4.51 -9.96
C GLY A 17 -13.89 -5.66 -9.58
N SER A 18 -13.50 -6.90 -9.77
CA SER A 18 -14.31 -8.05 -9.36
C SER A 18 -14.14 -8.34 -7.87
N PHE A 19 -15.19 -8.14 -7.10
CA PHE A 19 -15.20 -8.44 -5.68
C PHE A 19 -15.01 -9.95 -5.40
N GLY A 20 -15.61 -10.81 -6.23
CA GLY A 20 -15.40 -12.26 -6.13
C GLY A 20 -13.95 -12.67 -6.38
N ASN A 21 -13.28 -12.04 -7.35
CA ASN A 21 -11.84 -12.27 -7.57
C ASN A 21 -11.00 -11.80 -6.36
N ALA A 22 -11.35 -10.66 -5.75
CA ALA A 22 -10.65 -10.18 -4.57
C ALA A 22 -10.72 -11.21 -3.42
N ILE A 23 -11.90 -11.78 -3.16
CA ILE A 23 -12.08 -12.85 -2.16
C ILE A 23 -11.25 -14.09 -2.52
N ASN A 24 -11.29 -14.54 -3.76
CA ASN A 24 -10.51 -15.70 -4.21
C ASN A 24 -9.01 -15.49 -4.04
N LEU A 25 -8.50 -14.28 -4.33
CA LEU A 25 -7.10 -13.93 -4.16
C LEU A 25 -6.67 -13.93 -2.69
N VAL A 26 -7.54 -13.54 -1.75
CA VAL A 26 -7.28 -13.67 -0.31
C VAL A 26 -7.11 -15.15 0.07
N SER A 27 -8.02 -16.02 -0.37
CA SER A 27 -7.94 -17.47 -0.12
C SER A 27 -6.65 -18.07 -0.65
N LEU A 28 -6.34 -17.80 -1.93
CA LEU A 28 -5.11 -18.29 -2.57
C LEU A 28 -3.84 -17.79 -1.89
N ALA A 29 -3.79 -16.52 -1.50
CA ALA A 29 -2.65 -15.96 -0.77
C ALA A 29 -2.41 -16.71 0.55
N LYS A 30 -3.49 -17.01 1.28
CA LYS A 30 -3.42 -17.81 2.51
C LYS A 30 -2.94 -19.23 2.25
N GLU A 31 -3.50 -19.91 1.26
CA GLU A 31 -3.11 -21.26 0.87
C GLU A 31 -1.63 -21.34 0.44
N CYS A 32 -1.12 -20.28 -0.20
CA CYS A 32 0.29 -20.15 -0.55
C CYS A 32 1.20 -19.77 0.63
N GLY A 33 0.66 -19.58 1.83
CA GLY A 33 1.43 -19.33 3.05
C GLY A 33 1.79 -17.86 3.28
N ALA A 34 1.08 -16.91 2.66
CA ALA A 34 1.23 -15.50 2.98
C ALA A 34 0.69 -15.19 4.39
N ASP A 35 1.36 -14.29 5.08
CA ASP A 35 0.95 -13.80 6.42
C ASP A 35 -0.04 -12.64 6.31
N CYS A 36 0.02 -11.89 5.21
CA CYS A 36 -0.74 -10.67 4.99
C CYS A 36 -1.10 -10.52 3.52
N VAL A 37 -2.25 -9.93 3.23
CA VAL A 37 -2.63 -9.45 1.90
C VAL A 37 -2.64 -7.94 1.87
N LYS A 38 -2.15 -7.35 0.77
CA LYS A 38 -2.13 -5.91 0.60
C LYS A 38 -2.92 -5.50 -0.65
N PHE A 39 -3.85 -4.58 -0.44
CA PHE A 39 -4.64 -3.95 -1.48
C PHE A 39 -4.21 -2.49 -1.72
N GLN A 40 -4.84 -1.86 -2.68
CA GLN A 40 -4.73 -0.43 -2.96
C GLN A 40 -6.12 0.19 -2.86
N THR A 41 -6.25 1.25 -2.07
CA THR A 41 -7.52 1.94 -1.88
C THR A 41 -7.48 3.26 -2.65
N HIS A 42 -8.08 3.22 -3.84
CA HIS A 42 -8.21 4.35 -4.73
C HIS A 42 -9.58 5.01 -4.59
N ILE A 43 -9.60 6.33 -4.52
CA ILE A 43 -10.80 7.18 -4.60
C ILE A 43 -10.53 8.20 -5.70
N PRO A 44 -10.94 7.94 -6.96
CA PRO A 44 -10.45 8.66 -8.13
C PRO A 44 -10.60 10.18 -8.06
N HIS A 45 -11.75 10.67 -7.58
CA HIS A 45 -12.03 12.11 -7.49
C HIS A 45 -11.18 12.83 -6.43
N ALA A 46 -10.57 12.08 -5.49
CA ALA A 46 -9.73 12.61 -4.42
C ALA A 46 -8.23 12.52 -4.70
N GLU A 47 -7.83 11.76 -5.74
CA GLU A 47 -6.41 11.50 -6.02
C GLU A 47 -5.98 11.78 -7.46
N THR A 48 -6.91 11.78 -8.42
CA THR A 48 -6.58 11.80 -9.86
C THR A 48 -7.39 12.85 -10.59
N LEU A 49 -6.73 13.68 -11.39
CA LEU A 49 -7.41 14.57 -12.33
C LEU A 49 -8.01 13.73 -13.47
N LYS A 50 -9.21 14.09 -13.93
CA LYS A 50 -9.90 13.36 -15.03
C LYS A 50 -9.10 13.28 -16.31
N ASN A 51 -8.23 14.25 -16.58
CA ASN A 51 -7.36 14.31 -17.74
C ASN A 51 -5.89 13.98 -17.43
N ALA A 52 -5.63 13.32 -16.28
CA ALA A 52 -4.29 12.90 -15.96
C ALA A 52 -3.77 11.88 -16.99
N PRO A 53 -2.50 12.00 -17.42
CA PRO A 53 -1.93 11.03 -18.36
C PRO A 53 -1.91 9.63 -17.72
N ALA A 54 -2.31 8.64 -18.50
CA ALA A 54 -2.19 7.25 -18.08
C ALA A 54 -0.73 6.79 -18.23
N PRO A 55 -0.16 6.06 -17.27
CA PRO A 55 1.12 5.39 -17.44
C PRO A 55 1.05 4.34 -18.55
N ASP A 56 2.15 4.05 -19.22
CA ASP A 56 2.21 3.12 -20.37
C ASP A 56 1.70 1.69 -20.06
N TYR A 57 1.71 1.29 -18.78
CA TYR A 57 1.20 -0.02 -18.35
C TYR A 57 -0.33 -0.06 -18.19
N PHE A 58 -1.02 1.08 -18.28
CA PHE A 58 -2.49 1.13 -18.38
C PHE A 58 -2.91 0.92 -19.83
N GLN A 59 -3.09 -0.30 -20.23
CA GLN A 59 -3.34 -0.74 -21.61
C GLN A 59 -4.59 -0.09 -22.26
N GLY A 60 -4.51 1.20 -22.59
CA GLY A 60 -5.54 1.90 -23.36
C GLY A 60 -6.78 2.34 -22.57
N GLU A 61 -6.86 2.11 -21.28
CA GLU A 61 -7.92 2.63 -20.40
C GLU A 61 -7.42 3.91 -19.70
N PRO A 62 -8.21 5.02 -19.68
CA PRO A 62 -7.85 6.21 -18.94
C PRO A 62 -7.71 5.90 -17.42
N ARG A 63 -6.75 6.55 -16.78
CA ARG A 63 -6.40 6.27 -15.38
C ARG A 63 -7.58 6.48 -14.40
N TYR A 64 -8.37 7.55 -14.64
CA TYR A 64 -9.50 7.88 -13.77
C TYR A 64 -10.57 6.78 -13.81
N GLU A 65 -10.97 6.37 -15.00
CA GLU A 65 -11.97 5.32 -15.25
C GLU A 65 -11.50 3.97 -14.74
N TYR A 66 -10.21 3.66 -14.88
CA TYR A 66 -9.63 2.45 -14.34
C TYR A 66 -9.80 2.40 -12.80
N PHE A 67 -9.42 3.46 -12.08
CA PHE A 67 -9.58 3.49 -10.63
C PHE A 67 -11.05 3.54 -10.21
N GLU A 68 -11.92 4.21 -10.97
CA GLU A 68 -13.36 4.20 -10.71
C GLU A 68 -13.94 2.78 -10.81
N ARG A 69 -13.59 2.05 -11.87
CA ARG A 69 -14.05 0.69 -12.13
C ARG A 69 -13.49 -0.33 -11.13
N THR A 70 -12.27 -0.13 -10.64
CA THR A 70 -11.62 -1.06 -9.72
C THR A 70 -11.82 -0.72 -8.25
N SER A 71 -12.47 0.39 -7.93
CA SER A 71 -12.79 0.78 -6.56
C SER A 71 -13.87 -0.10 -5.94
N PHE A 72 -13.78 -0.27 -4.64
CA PHE A 72 -14.82 -0.94 -3.84
C PHE A 72 -15.51 0.07 -2.92
N SER A 73 -16.80 -0.18 -2.66
CA SER A 73 -17.56 0.54 -1.65
C SER A 73 -17.05 0.22 -0.23
N LEU A 74 -17.31 1.09 0.73
CA LEU A 74 -17.00 0.84 2.15
C LEU A 74 -17.55 -0.51 2.64
N LYS A 75 -18.78 -0.87 2.20
CA LYS A 75 -19.38 -2.16 2.55
C LYS A 75 -18.54 -3.33 2.03
N GLN A 76 -18.09 -3.28 0.79
CA GLN A 76 -17.23 -4.33 0.21
C GLN A 76 -15.86 -4.38 0.91
N TRP A 77 -15.25 -3.24 1.24
CA TRP A 77 -14.01 -3.22 1.99
C TRP A 77 -14.15 -3.84 3.38
N LYS A 78 -15.24 -3.55 4.12
CA LYS A 78 -15.52 -4.17 5.42
C LYS A 78 -15.75 -5.68 5.29
N GLU A 79 -16.47 -6.12 4.24
CA GLU A 79 -16.69 -7.54 3.96
C GLU A 79 -15.36 -8.25 3.59
N LEU A 80 -14.51 -7.63 2.77
CA LEU A 80 -13.21 -8.18 2.39
C LEU A 80 -12.29 -8.32 3.63
N LYS A 81 -12.30 -7.33 4.52
CA LYS A 81 -11.60 -7.40 5.81
C LYS A 81 -12.09 -8.58 6.65
N LEU A 82 -13.42 -8.79 6.73
CA LEU A 82 -14.00 -9.92 7.44
C LEU A 82 -13.60 -11.27 6.82
N VAL A 83 -13.54 -11.35 5.48
CA VAL A 83 -13.00 -12.54 4.78
C VAL A 83 -11.56 -12.80 5.19
N CYS A 84 -10.71 -11.78 5.24
CA CYS A 84 -9.34 -11.94 5.70
C CYS A 84 -9.26 -12.44 7.14
N ASP A 85 -10.09 -11.91 8.05
CA ASP A 85 -10.15 -12.34 9.44
C ASP A 85 -10.57 -13.81 9.56
N ASN A 86 -11.57 -14.24 8.79
CA ASN A 86 -12.04 -15.64 8.77
C ASN A 86 -10.97 -16.60 8.24
N HIS A 87 -10.12 -16.15 7.32
CA HIS A 87 -8.98 -16.93 6.82
C HIS A 87 -7.73 -16.83 7.72
N ASN A 88 -7.75 -16.06 8.82
CA ASN A 88 -6.60 -15.78 9.65
C ASN A 88 -5.40 -15.27 8.81
N ILE A 89 -5.64 -14.32 7.93
CA ILE A 89 -4.62 -13.59 7.16
C ILE A 89 -4.80 -12.09 7.41
N GLU A 90 -3.70 -11.40 7.62
CA GLU A 90 -3.77 -9.97 7.91
C GLU A 90 -4.18 -9.18 6.66
N PHE A 91 -5.04 -8.17 6.85
CA PHE A 91 -5.46 -7.24 5.80
C PHE A 91 -4.78 -5.89 6.00
N ILE A 92 -4.09 -5.41 4.95
CA ILE A 92 -3.58 -4.04 4.89
C ILE A 92 -3.90 -3.42 3.53
N SER A 93 -3.88 -2.10 3.47
CA SER A 93 -4.04 -1.38 2.21
C SER A 93 -3.13 -0.16 2.13
N SER A 94 -2.90 0.30 0.90
CA SER A 94 -2.24 1.57 0.61
C SER A 94 -3.32 2.59 0.26
N PRO A 95 -3.48 3.68 1.02
CA PRO A 95 -4.30 4.81 0.62
C PRO A 95 -3.55 5.70 -0.38
N PHE A 96 -4.30 6.43 -1.21
CA PHE A 96 -3.79 7.40 -2.19
C PHE A 96 -4.45 8.78 -2.04
N SER A 97 -5.25 8.98 -0.99
CA SER A 97 -5.86 10.26 -0.62
C SER A 97 -6.19 10.30 0.87
N LEU A 98 -6.56 11.48 1.38
CA LEU A 98 -7.01 11.64 2.77
C LEU A 98 -8.31 10.86 3.00
N GLU A 99 -9.23 10.92 2.04
CA GLU A 99 -10.51 10.19 2.08
C GLU A 99 -10.30 8.67 2.09
N ALA A 100 -9.24 8.18 1.43
CA ALA A 100 -8.88 6.76 1.48
C ALA A 100 -8.35 6.37 2.88
N VAL A 101 -7.66 7.26 3.58
CA VAL A 101 -7.26 7.04 4.98
C VAL A 101 -8.50 6.95 5.88
N ASP A 102 -9.44 7.89 5.75
CA ASP A 102 -10.68 7.89 6.53
C ASP A 102 -11.50 6.61 6.28
N LEU A 103 -11.63 6.20 5.02
CA LEU A 103 -12.28 4.94 4.65
C LEU A 103 -11.60 3.74 5.32
N LEU A 104 -10.27 3.67 5.29
CA LEU A 104 -9.52 2.57 5.89
C LEU A 104 -9.59 2.56 7.42
N GLU A 105 -9.73 3.72 8.07
CA GLU A 105 -10.03 3.78 9.51
C GLU A 105 -11.41 3.17 9.82
N GLU A 106 -12.42 3.43 8.99
CA GLU A 106 -13.74 2.80 9.14
C GLU A 106 -13.75 1.30 8.85
N VAL A 107 -12.87 0.83 7.96
CA VAL A 107 -12.66 -0.61 7.68
C VAL A 107 -11.95 -1.30 8.86
N GLY A 108 -11.18 -0.55 9.63
CA GLY A 108 -10.45 -1.07 10.79
C GLY A 108 -9.14 -1.75 10.42
N VAL A 109 -8.33 -1.15 9.54
CA VAL A 109 -6.98 -1.65 9.25
C VAL A 109 -6.10 -1.60 10.49
N SER A 110 -5.23 -2.61 10.64
CA SER A 110 -4.30 -2.70 11.78
C SER A 110 -3.03 -1.88 11.57
N LYS A 111 -2.67 -1.61 10.32
CA LYS A 111 -1.46 -0.88 9.90
C LYS A 111 -1.63 -0.33 8.49
N TYR A 112 -0.75 0.59 8.11
CA TYR A 112 -0.75 1.24 6.81
C TYR A 112 0.47 0.87 5.96
N LYS A 113 0.26 0.77 4.65
CA LYS A 113 1.35 0.77 3.68
C LYS A 113 1.34 2.09 2.92
N ILE A 114 2.46 2.80 2.95
CA ILE A 114 2.64 4.02 2.17
C ILE A 114 3.40 3.65 0.89
N PRO A 115 2.79 3.82 -0.29
CA PRO A 115 3.42 3.48 -1.57
C PRO A 115 4.50 4.50 -1.94
N SER A 116 5.39 4.13 -2.85
CA SER A 116 6.53 4.98 -3.24
C SER A 116 6.10 6.35 -3.78
N GLY A 117 4.99 6.41 -4.52
CA GLY A 117 4.48 7.68 -5.06
C GLY A 117 3.93 8.64 -4.03
N GLU A 118 3.62 8.15 -2.81
CA GLU A 118 2.99 8.94 -1.75
C GLU A 118 3.97 9.37 -0.63
N VAL A 119 5.25 9.06 -0.77
CA VAL A 119 6.27 9.38 0.26
C VAL A 119 6.32 10.88 0.57
N THR A 120 6.11 11.73 -0.42
CA THR A 120 6.16 13.19 -0.27
C THR A 120 4.79 13.83 -0.02
N ASN A 121 3.71 13.04 0.06
CA ASN A 121 2.38 13.51 0.42
C ASN A 121 2.28 13.75 1.93
N LEU A 122 2.95 14.79 2.42
CA LEU A 122 3.08 15.07 3.85
C LEU A 122 1.73 15.25 4.57
N PRO A 123 0.68 15.84 4.00
CA PRO A 123 -0.63 15.91 4.65
C PRO A 123 -1.21 14.52 4.94
N MET A 124 -1.15 13.60 3.97
CA MET A 124 -1.63 12.22 4.15
C MET A 124 -0.74 11.45 5.14
N ILE A 125 0.57 11.63 5.07
CA ILE A 125 1.53 11.06 6.02
C ILE A 125 1.20 11.48 7.46
N GLU A 126 0.90 12.76 7.66
CA GLU A 126 0.56 13.30 8.98
C GLU A 126 -0.75 12.71 9.52
N LEU A 127 -1.77 12.60 8.67
CA LEU A 127 -3.04 11.97 9.04
C LEU A 127 -2.82 10.50 9.43
N ILE A 128 -2.10 9.72 8.62
CA ILE A 128 -1.77 8.32 8.93
C ILE A 128 -0.98 8.22 10.24
N ALA A 129 0.05 9.04 10.43
CA ALA A 129 0.88 9.01 11.63
C ALA A 129 0.08 9.35 12.91
N SER A 130 -0.90 10.25 12.80
CA SER A 130 -1.79 10.61 13.93
C SER A 130 -2.61 9.43 14.45
N THR A 131 -2.88 8.41 13.62
CA THR A 131 -3.57 7.18 14.04
C THR A 131 -2.74 6.31 14.99
N LYS A 132 -1.42 6.54 15.05
CA LYS A 132 -0.42 5.77 15.81
C LYS A 132 -0.33 4.29 15.43
N LYS A 133 -0.94 3.89 14.32
CA LYS A 133 -0.83 2.54 13.77
C LYS A 133 0.55 2.32 13.12
N PRO A 134 1.05 1.08 13.07
CA PRO A 134 2.29 0.75 12.38
C PRO A 134 2.28 1.18 10.91
N ILE A 135 3.40 1.68 10.42
CA ILE A 135 3.56 2.16 9.06
C ILE A 135 4.66 1.38 8.33
N PHE A 136 4.33 0.82 7.17
CA PHE A 136 5.29 0.32 6.20
C PHE A 136 5.49 1.38 5.11
N LEU A 137 6.64 2.04 5.11
CA LEU A 137 6.98 3.11 4.18
C LEU A 137 7.86 2.57 3.05
N SER A 138 7.42 2.69 1.79
CA SER A 138 8.26 2.40 0.62
C SER A 138 9.31 3.48 0.41
N SER A 139 10.46 3.11 -0.17
CA SER A 139 11.56 4.04 -0.46
C SER A 139 11.75 4.32 -1.96
N GLY A 140 11.00 3.66 -2.83
CA GLY A 140 11.10 3.88 -4.26
C GLY A 140 10.72 5.31 -4.66
N MET A 141 11.25 5.81 -5.78
CA MET A 141 10.99 7.14 -6.33
C MET A 141 11.42 8.31 -5.43
N SER A 142 12.08 8.06 -4.31
CA SER A 142 12.42 9.09 -3.32
C SER A 142 13.92 9.20 -3.12
N THR A 143 14.39 10.42 -2.92
CA THR A 143 15.73 10.71 -2.43
C THR A 143 15.82 10.43 -0.94
N TRP A 144 17.04 10.32 -0.43
CA TRP A 144 17.27 10.19 1.03
C TRP A 144 16.70 11.37 1.82
N ASN A 145 16.78 12.58 1.27
CA ASN A 145 16.26 13.77 1.93
C ASN A 145 14.72 13.74 2.06
N GLU A 146 14.02 13.31 1.02
CA GLU A 146 12.55 13.14 1.05
C GLU A 146 12.13 12.08 2.05
N LEU A 147 12.84 10.93 2.06
CA LEU A 147 12.60 9.88 3.06
C LEU A 147 12.80 10.38 4.49
N ASP A 148 13.90 11.13 4.75
CA ASP A 148 14.17 11.68 6.07
C ASP A 148 13.08 12.67 6.51
N GLN A 149 12.62 13.55 5.61
CA GLN A 149 11.55 14.49 5.92
C GLN A 149 10.27 13.73 6.32
N THR A 150 9.91 12.70 5.57
CA THR A 150 8.73 11.89 5.85
C THR A 150 8.88 11.09 7.14
N ILE A 151 10.04 10.46 7.35
CA ILE A 151 10.32 9.72 8.59
C ILE A 151 10.26 10.64 9.81
N ASN A 152 10.90 11.82 9.74
CA ASN A 152 10.86 12.80 10.82
C ASN A 152 9.42 13.28 11.11
N LYS A 153 8.60 13.44 10.06
CA LYS A 153 7.17 13.78 10.24
C LYS A 153 6.43 12.70 11.02
N ILE A 154 6.65 11.41 10.68
CA ILE A 154 6.05 10.26 11.38
C ILE A 154 6.55 10.17 12.83
N LEU A 155 7.85 10.36 13.06
CA LEU A 155 8.47 10.27 14.38
C LEU A 155 7.95 11.32 15.38
N ASN A 156 7.35 12.43 14.92
CA ASN A 156 6.63 13.36 15.80
C ASN A 156 5.39 12.74 16.47
N TYR A 157 4.88 11.63 15.95
CA TYR A 157 3.68 10.95 16.45
C TYR A 157 4.00 9.62 17.14
N HIS A 158 4.86 8.79 16.51
CA HIS A 158 5.29 7.47 17.03
C HIS A 158 6.50 6.96 16.25
N ASN A 159 7.14 5.89 16.77
CA ASN A 159 8.32 5.24 16.19
C ASN A 159 8.03 3.85 15.56
N ASN A 160 6.77 3.49 15.42
CA ASN A 160 6.39 2.19 14.83
C ASN A 160 6.35 2.28 13.30
N ILE A 161 7.53 2.35 12.70
CA ILE A 161 7.74 2.49 11.26
C ILE A 161 8.76 1.47 10.76
N VAL A 162 8.50 0.91 9.60
CA VAL A 162 9.43 0.06 8.84
C VAL A 162 9.63 0.67 7.46
N VAL A 163 10.87 1.04 7.14
CA VAL A 163 11.23 1.51 5.80
C VAL A 163 11.60 0.32 4.94
N MET A 164 10.94 0.19 3.79
CA MET A 164 11.09 -0.94 2.86
C MET A 164 11.86 -0.51 1.61
N GLN A 165 12.91 -1.25 1.26
CA GLN A 165 13.58 -1.07 -0.03
C GLN A 165 12.62 -1.42 -1.17
N CYS A 166 12.42 -0.46 -2.08
CA CYS A 166 11.62 -0.62 -3.28
C CYS A 166 12.35 -0.06 -4.49
N THR A 167 12.22 -0.73 -5.63
CA THR A 167 12.71 -0.26 -6.93
C THR A 167 11.53 -0.08 -7.86
N SER A 168 11.33 1.14 -8.38
CA SER A 168 10.21 1.50 -9.24
C SER A 168 10.54 1.21 -10.71
N GLU A 169 10.74 -0.07 -11.02
CA GLU A 169 10.97 -0.60 -12.38
C GLU A 169 10.07 -1.83 -12.57
N TYR A 170 9.27 -1.86 -13.64
CA TYR A 170 8.30 -2.93 -13.92
C TYR A 170 8.40 -3.42 -15.37
N PRO A 171 8.90 -4.67 -15.61
CA PRO A 171 9.52 -5.57 -14.64
C PRO A 171 10.89 -5.09 -14.17
N CYS A 172 11.24 -5.32 -12.91
CA CYS A 172 12.54 -4.96 -12.37
C CYS A 172 13.59 -6.01 -12.76
N ARG A 173 14.70 -5.56 -13.37
CA ARG A 173 15.85 -6.43 -13.65
C ARG A 173 16.61 -6.76 -12.37
N ASN A 174 17.13 -7.98 -12.26
CA ASN A 174 17.78 -8.48 -11.05
C ASN A 174 18.93 -7.57 -10.56
N GLU A 175 19.71 -7.01 -11.47
CA GLU A 175 20.81 -6.10 -11.16
C GLU A 175 20.36 -4.76 -10.58
N ASN A 176 19.08 -4.37 -10.80
CA ASN A 176 18.51 -3.10 -10.37
C ASN A 176 17.73 -3.19 -9.05
N VAL A 177 17.55 -4.40 -8.47
CA VAL A 177 16.74 -4.60 -7.25
C VAL A 177 17.24 -3.79 -6.05
N GLY A 178 18.55 -3.49 -5.98
CA GLY A 178 19.09 -2.59 -4.98
C GLY A 178 19.13 -3.13 -3.54
N LEU A 179 19.24 -4.45 -3.34
CA LEU A 179 19.26 -5.08 -2.01
C LEU A 179 20.39 -4.56 -1.11
N ASN A 180 21.50 -4.08 -1.68
CA ASN A 180 22.60 -3.46 -0.97
C ASN A 180 22.19 -2.19 -0.20
N ILE A 181 21.13 -1.49 -0.65
CA ILE A 181 20.57 -0.30 0.02
C ILE A 181 20.03 -0.63 1.41
N ILE A 182 19.52 -1.84 1.64
CA ILE A 182 19.03 -2.28 2.96
C ILE A 182 20.09 -2.11 4.04
N ASN A 183 21.38 -2.38 3.72
CA ASN A 183 22.47 -2.18 4.68
C ASN A 183 22.74 -0.71 4.98
N GLN A 184 22.47 0.19 4.04
CA GLN A 184 22.58 1.63 4.26
C GLN A 184 21.40 2.12 5.12
N MET A 185 20.17 1.66 4.83
CA MET A 185 18.98 1.98 5.63
C MET A 185 19.15 1.57 7.10
N LYS A 186 19.73 0.38 7.36
CA LYS A 186 19.97 -0.10 8.74
C LYS A 186 20.96 0.73 9.54
N LYS A 187 21.82 1.52 8.89
CA LYS A 187 22.84 2.36 9.54
C LYS A 187 22.35 3.78 9.75
N ARG A 188 21.26 4.16 9.09
CA ARG A 188 20.67 5.49 9.14
C ARG A 188 19.55 5.59 10.18
#